data_85edb3590d150e48d45dedba4a0390a3
#
_entry.id   85edb3590d150e48d45dedba4a0390a3
#
_cell.length_a   1.000
_cell.length_b   1.000
_cell.length_c   1.000
_cell.angle_alpha   90.00
_cell.angle_beta   90.00
_cell.angle_gamma   90.00
#
_symmetry.space_group_name_H-M   'P 1'
#
loop_
_entity.id
_entity.type
_entity.pdbx_description
1 polymer ?
#
loop_
_entity_poly.entity_id
_entity_poly.type
_entity_poly.pdbx_seq_one_letter_code
_entity_poly.pdbx_strand_id
1 'polypeptide(L)'
;MPPKIESKGTKKAATKAKAQRTANKKRRRKSERYSIYIYKAGQCGNQIGAKFWEVISDEHGVDPTGKYSGDSDLQLERINVYYNEAYGGVYVPRAVLVDLEPGTMDAVRSGPFGRIFRPDNFVFGQNGAGNNWAKGHYTEGAELMETVMDVVRREAEGCDCVQGFQLTHSLGGGTGSGMGTLIMNKIREEFPDRIVCSFSVLPSPKVSETVVEPYNALLSVHQLIENTDETYCIDNEALYDICFRSLKLVTPTYGDLNHLVSATMSGVTTCLRFPGQLNADLRKLAVNMVPFPRLHFFIPGFAPLTSRNNVQYRATSVAELVQQMFDNRNMMAACNPHHGKYLTIATIFRGRMSMKEVDDQMMAIQNKNSAYFVDWLPNNVKTAVCDIAPRGFKMSSTFVGNNTAIQDLFTRISEQFKAMFRRKAFLYWYTGEGMDEMEFTEADSNIKDLVAEYQQYQDAQADDIVEYDDEEEVDEC
;
A
#
# COMPACT_ATOMS: atom_id res chain seq x y z
N MET A 1 20.00 -69.24 -1.37
CA MET A 1 19.31 -67.97 -1.59
C MET A 1 18.69 -67.54 -0.25
N PRO A 2 19.12 -66.47 0.41
CA PRO A 2 18.49 -66.00 1.63
C PRO A 2 17.30 -65.07 1.28
N PRO A 3 16.24 -65.02 2.12
CA PRO A 3 15.03 -64.22 1.87
C PRO A 3 15.30 -62.74 2.10
N LYS A 4 14.76 -61.90 1.21
CA LYS A 4 14.76 -60.45 1.32
C LYS A 4 13.88 -59.99 2.49
N ILE A 5 14.51 -59.50 3.53
CA ILE A 5 13.83 -58.79 4.65
C ILE A 5 13.49 -57.38 4.14
N GLU A 6 12.29 -57.18 3.61
CA GLU A 6 11.77 -55.83 3.36
C GLU A 6 11.43 -55.19 4.73
N SER A 7 12.17 -54.16 5.07
CA SER A 7 12.06 -53.49 6.36
C SER A 7 10.68 -52.78 6.53
N LYS A 8 9.90 -53.20 7.49
CA LYS A 8 8.62 -52.60 7.92
C LYS A 8 8.76 -51.09 8.29
N GLY A 9 9.98 -50.58 8.43
CA GLY A 9 10.29 -49.16 8.73
C GLY A 9 10.06 -48.22 7.57
N THR A 10 10.40 -48.62 6.34
CA THR A 10 10.27 -47.77 5.13
C THR A 10 8.82 -47.55 4.74
N LYS A 11 7.92 -48.52 4.95
CA LYS A 11 6.48 -48.36 4.68
C LYS A 11 5.80 -47.42 5.68
N LYS A 12 6.18 -47.44 6.95
CA LYS A 12 5.66 -46.52 7.98
C LYS A 12 6.12 -45.07 7.74
N ALA A 13 7.36 -44.85 7.31
CA ALA A 13 7.88 -43.52 6.97
C ALA A 13 7.19 -42.94 5.74
N ALA A 14 6.99 -43.73 4.68
CA ALA A 14 6.27 -43.34 3.48
C ALA A 14 4.79 -42.99 3.74
N THR A 15 4.13 -43.77 4.63
CA THR A 15 2.72 -43.52 5.02
C THR A 15 2.60 -42.26 5.88
N LYS A 16 3.55 -41.99 6.79
CA LYS A 16 3.61 -40.77 7.59
C LYS A 16 3.88 -39.53 6.68
N ALA A 17 4.80 -39.63 5.74
CA ALA A 17 5.07 -38.57 4.77
C ALA A 17 3.86 -38.28 3.84
N LYS A 18 3.14 -39.32 3.43
CA LYS A 18 1.92 -39.18 2.62
C LYS A 18 0.75 -38.58 3.42
N ALA A 19 0.60 -38.95 4.70
CA ALA A 19 -0.40 -38.38 5.62
C ALA A 19 -0.06 -36.90 5.92
N GLN A 20 1.20 -36.57 6.10
CA GLN A 20 1.68 -35.22 6.33
C GLN A 20 1.50 -34.32 5.09
N ARG A 21 1.79 -34.84 3.88
CA ARG A 21 1.48 -34.17 2.61
C ARG A 21 -0.01 -33.96 2.40
N THR A 22 -0.86 -34.91 2.81
CA THR A 22 -2.32 -34.78 2.68
C THR A 22 -2.89 -33.80 3.73
N ALA A 23 -2.34 -33.77 4.94
CA ALA A 23 -2.68 -32.79 5.97
C ALA A 23 -2.23 -31.39 5.59
N ASN A 24 -1.02 -31.24 5.03
CA ASN A 24 -0.54 -29.96 4.50
C ASN A 24 -1.37 -29.50 3.27
N LYS A 25 -1.79 -30.42 2.41
CA LYS A 25 -2.68 -30.09 1.28
C LYS A 25 -4.09 -29.68 1.76
N LYS A 26 -4.63 -30.29 2.83
CA LYS A 26 -5.88 -29.84 3.47
C LYS A 26 -5.72 -28.52 4.23
N ARG A 27 -4.55 -28.26 4.82
CA ARG A 27 -4.23 -26.99 5.48
C ARG A 27 -4.05 -25.86 4.46
N ARG A 28 -3.36 -26.13 3.33
CA ARG A 28 -3.28 -25.24 2.17
C ARG A 28 -4.67 -24.88 1.63
N ARG A 29 -5.57 -25.83 1.40
CA ARG A 29 -6.94 -25.56 0.96
C ARG A 29 -7.77 -24.69 1.93
N LYS A 30 -7.43 -24.64 3.23
CA LYS A 30 -8.06 -23.74 4.19
C LYS A 30 -7.47 -22.31 4.15
N SER A 31 -6.22 -22.14 3.71
CA SER A 31 -5.59 -20.81 3.52
C SER A 31 -5.86 -20.21 2.14
N GLU A 32 -6.42 -20.99 1.20
CA GLU A 32 -6.79 -20.55 -0.16
C GLU A 32 -7.97 -19.55 -0.19
N ARG A 33 -8.55 -19.20 0.96
CA ARG A 33 -9.75 -18.37 1.05
C ARG A 33 -9.54 -16.88 0.84
N TYR A 34 -8.31 -16.39 0.90
CA TYR A 34 -8.06 -14.95 0.85
C TYR A 34 -7.08 -14.61 -0.26
N SER A 35 -7.56 -13.91 -1.27
CA SER A 35 -6.77 -13.49 -2.43
C SER A 35 -6.77 -11.97 -2.54
N ILE A 36 -5.63 -11.39 -2.81
CA ILE A 36 -5.45 -9.96 -3.04
C ILE A 36 -4.92 -9.77 -4.45
N TYR A 37 -5.45 -8.77 -5.15
CA TYR A 37 -5.03 -8.37 -6.48
C TYR A 37 -4.29 -7.06 -6.45
N ILE A 38 -3.23 -6.98 -7.23
CA ILE A 38 -2.46 -5.75 -7.38
C ILE A 38 -2.64 -5.21 -8.80
N TYR A 39 -3.19 -4.01 -8.90
CA TYR A 39 -3.25 -3.23 -10.12
C TYR A 39 -2.10 -2.24 -10.14
N LYS A 40 -1.45 -2.12 -11.28
CA LYS A 40 -0.35 -1.21 -11.50
C LYS A 40 -0.76 -0.29 -12.63
N ALA A 41 -1.02 0.98 -12.33
CA ALA A 41 -1.50 1.93 -13.31
C ALA A 41 -0.45 3.01 -13.62
N GLY A 42 -0.16 3.21 -14.91
CA GLY A 42 0.81 4.18 -15.39
C GLY A 42 2.27 3.79 -15.15
N GLN A 43 3.19 4.59 -15.66
CA GLN A 43 4.63 4.33 -15.62
C GLN A 43 5.15 4.12 -14.20
N CYS A 44 4.90 5.08 -13.30
CA CYS A 44 5.33 5.01 -11.91
C CYS A 44 4.76 3.79 -11.18
N GLY A 45 3.45 3.55 -11.31
CA GLY A 45 2.77 2.41 -10.67
C GLY A 45 3.30 1.06 -11.15
N ASN A 46 3.59 0.91 -12.42
CA ASN A 46 4.18 -0.30 -12.98
C ASN A 46 5.62 -0.53 -12.52
N GLN A 47 6.43 0.53 -12.42
CA GLN A 47 7.81 0.44 -11.94
C GLN A 47 7.87 0.07 -10.44
N ILE A 48 7.09 0.74 -9.59
CA ILE A 48 6.97 0.40 -8.17
C ILE A 48 6.46 -1.03 -8.01
N GLY A 49 5.41 -1.37 -8.75
CA GLY A 49 4.84 -2.70 -8.71
C GLY A 49 5.81 -3.80 -9.18
N ALA A 50 6.64 -3.55 -10.18
CA ALA A 50 7.67 -4.50 -10.61
C ALA A 50 8.70 -4.74 -9.49
N LYS A 51 9.14 -3.68 -8.80
CA LYS A 51 10.04 -3.78 -7.65
C LYS A 51 9.39 -4.46 -6.45
N PHE A 52 8.13 -4.20 -6.17
CA PHE A 52 7.38 -4.90 -5.14
C PHE A 52 7.34 -6.41 -5.38
N TRP A 53 7.02 -6.84 -6.61
CA TRP A 53 6.99 -8.25 -6.96
C TRP A 53 8.37 -8.90 -6.91
N GLU A 54 9.43 -8.17 -7.24
CA GLU A 54 10.81 -8.63 -7.07
C GLU A 54 11.12 -8.90 -5.58
N VAL A 55 10.77 -7.95 -4.70
CA VAL A 55 11.01 -8.07 -3.24
C VAL A 55 10.22 -9.25 -2.65
N ILE A 56 8.91 -9.35 -2.91
CA ILE A 56 8.10 -10.42 -2.32
C ILE A 56 8.41 -11.79 -2.92
N SER A 57 8.80 -11.87 -4.21
CA SER A 57 9.26 -13.12 -4.82
C SER A 57 10.51 -13.63 -4.12
N ASP A 58 11.44 -12.75 -3.82
CA ASP A 58 12.66 -13.07 -3.08
C ASP A 58 12.35 -13.51 -1.64
N GLU A 59 11.43 -12.84 -0.94
CA GLU A 59 11.00 -13.22 0.41
C GLU A 59 10.27 -14.58 0.45
N HIS A 60 9.49 -14.90 -0.57
CA HIS A 60 8.79 -16.19 -0.69
C HIS A 60 9.62 -17.30 -1.36
N GLY A 61 10.86 -17.00 -1.75
CA GLY A 61 11.74 -17.97 -2.41
C GLY A 61 11.25 -18.38 -3.80
N VAL A 62 10.59 -17.50 -4.53
CA VAL A 62 10.16 -17.71 -5.91
C VAL A 62 11.21 -17.14 -6.85
N ASP A 63 11.75 -17.98 -7.73
CA ASP A 63 12.75 -17.59 -8.72
C ASP A 63 12.11 -16.82 -9.91
N PRO A 64 12.88 -16.17 -10.79
CA PRO A 64 12.35 -15.50 -11.98
C PRO A 64 11.60 -16.41 -12.97
N THR A 65 11.70 -17.74 -12.82
CA THR A 65 10.94 -18.72 -13.62
C THR A 65 9.61 -19.11 -12.97
N GLY A 66 9.32 -18.60 -11.77
CA GLY A 66 8.12 -18.91 -11.00
C GLY A 66 8.22 -20.19 -10.16
N LYS A 67 9.36 -20.86 -10.12
CA LYS A 67 9.55 -22.06 -9.30
C LYS A 67 10.00 -21.69 -7.89
N TYR A 68 9.59 -22.51 -6.94
CA TYR A 68 10.02 -22.36 -5.56
C TYR A 68 11.44 -22.91 -5.36
N SER A 69 12.33 -22.07 -4.85
CA SER A 69 13.72 -22.37 -4.50
C SER A 69 14.08 -21.97 -3.07
N GLY A 70 13.09 -21.81 -2.18
CA GLY A 70 13.30 -21.38 -0.81
C GLY A 70 13.62 -22.49 0.16
N ASP A 71 14.02 -22.12 1.38
CA ASP A 71 14.53 -23.03 2.42
C ASP A 71 13.51 -23.36 3.51
N SER A 72 12.36 -22.65 3.58
CA SER A 72 11.40 -22.75 4.68
C SER A 72 9.96 -22.94 4.21
N ASP A 73 9.24 -23.90 4.83
CA ASP A 73 7.81 -24.12 4.55
C ASP A 73 6.93 -22.91 4.94
N LEU A 74 7.40 -22.03 5.82
CA LEU A 74 6.70 -20.79 6.22
C LEU A 74 6.54 -19.82 5.04
N GLN A 75 7.48 -19.83 4.09
CA GLN A 75 7.41 -19.01 2.88
C GLN A 75 6.24 -19.43 1.97
N LEU A 76 5.82 -20.69 2.04
CA LEU A 76 4.75 -21.24 1.21
C LEU A 76 3.38 -21.26 1.92
N GLU A 77 3.33 -21.03 3.22
CA GLU A 77 2.10 -21.23 4.01
C GLU A 77 0.95 -20.33 3.50
N ARG A 78 1.23 -19.08 3.19
CA ARG A 78 0.26 -18.09 2.69
C ARG A 78 0.62 -17.50 1.32
N ILE A 79 1.42 -18.22 0.53
CA ILE A 79 1.82 -17.75 -0.81
C ILE A 79 0.60 -17.49 -1.71
N ASN A 80 -0.49 -18.22 -1.49
CA ASN A 80 -1.72 -18.11 -2.29
C ASN A 80 -2.45 -16.76 -2.12
N VAL A 81 -2.06 -15.92 -1.16
CA VAL A 81 -2.61 -14.56 -1.01
C VAL A 81 -2.28 -13.70 -2.24
N TYR A 82 -1.04 -13.81 -2.74
CA TYR A 82 -0.55 -12.99 -3.85
C TYR A 82 -0.22 -13.78 -5.11
N TYR A 83 -0.10 -15.12 -5.02
CA TYR A 83 0.28 -15.96 -6.15
C TYR A 83 -0.79 -17.00 -6.46
N ASN A 84 -0.97 -17.26 -7.74
CA ASN A 84 -1.69 -18.41 -8.25
C ASN A 84 -0.72 -19.57 -8.47
N GLU A 85 -1.07 -20.79 -8.03
CA GLU A 85 -0.30 -21.99 -8.33
C GLU A 85 -0.75 -22.54 -9.67
N ALA A 86 0.12 -22.44 -10.68
CA ALA A 86 -0.10 -23.01 -12.03
C ALA A 86 0.36 -24.46 -12.08
N TYR A 87 0.08 -25.12 -13.23
CA TYR A 87 0.52 -26.48 -13.49
C TYR A 87 2.05 -26.61 -13.39
N GLY A 88 2.52 -27.67 -12.77
CA GLY A 88 3.97 -27.92 -12.59
C GLY A 88 4.59 -27.25 -11.37
N GLY A 89 3.80 -26.65 -10.46
CA GLY A 89 4.30 -25.99 -9.24
C GLY A 89 4.94 -24.63 -9.54
N VAL A 90 4.48 -23.97 -10.59
CA VAL A 90 4.89 -22.60 -10.95
C VAL A 90 3.95 -21.62 -10.26
N TYR A 91 4.52 -20.61 -9.59
CA TYR A 91 3.78 -19.55 -8.93
C TYR A 91 3.70 -18.31 -9.83
N VAL A 92 2.50 -17.84 -10.08
CA VAL A 92 2.21 -16.70 -10.97
C VAL A 92 1.59 -15.56 -10.14
N PRO A 93 2.13 -14.34 -10.21
CA PRO A 93 1.60 -13.18 -9.52
C PRO A 93 0.15 -12.87 -9.91
N ARG A 94 -0.67 -12.53 -8.92
CA ARG A 94 -2.00 -11.94 -9.16
C ARG A 94 -1.86 -10.45 -9.39
N ALA A 95 -1.42 -10.09 -10.57
CA ALA A 95 -1.19 -8.71 -10.95
C ALA A 95 -1.80 -8.43 -12.32
N VAL A 96 -2.41 -7.25 -12.43
CA VAL A 96 -2.85 -6.66 -13.70
C VAL A 96 -2.02 -5.41 -13.94
N LEU A 97 -1.41 -5.32 -15.10
CA LEU A 97 -0.55 -4.22 -15.49
C LEU A 97 -1.29 -3.39 -16.54
N VAL A 98 -1.48 -2.12 -16.23
CA VAL A 98 -2.28 -1.22 -17.06
C VAL A 98 -1.49 0.03 -17.39
N ASP A 99 -1.40 0.38 -18.65
CA ASP A 99 -0.88 1.67 -19.09
C ASP A 99 -1.52 2.06 -20.43
N LEU A 100 -1.54 3.35 -20.74
CA LEU A 100 -1.96 3.85 -22.04
C LEU A 100 -0.80 3.88 -23.04
N GLU A 101 0.42 3.61 -22.59
CA GLU A 101 1.63 3.62 -23.40
C GLU A 101 2.32 2.24 -23.39
N PRO A 102 2.78 1.72 -24.55
CA PRO A 102 3.41 0.41 -24.61
C PRO A 102 4.81 0.34 -24.00
N GLY A 103 5.54 1.46 -23.96
CA GLY A 103 6.94 1.51 -23.53
C GLY A 103 7.17 1.03 -22.10
N THR A 104 6.26 1.34 -21.19
CA THR A 104 6.33 0.87 -19.80
C THR A 104 6.18 -0.65 -19.69
N MET A 105 5.27 -1.23 -20.48
CA MET A 105 5.03 -2.68 -20.49
C MET A 105 6.25 -3.44 -21.00
N ASP A 106 6.91 -2.91 -22.04
CA ASP A 106 8.14 -3.51 -22.59
C ASP A 106 9.30 -3.43 -21.58
N ALA A 107 9.40 -2.34 -20.83
CA ALA A 107 10.38 -2.21 -19.76
C ALA A 107 10.15 -3.24 -18.62
N VAL A 108 8.91 -3.51 -18.25
CA VAL A 108 8.57 -4.53 -17.25
C VAL A 108 8.86 -5.94 -17.78
N ARG A 109 8.49 -6.24 -19.02
CA ARG A 109 8.75 -7.56 -19.65
C ARG A 109 10.23 -7.87 -19.78
N SER A 110 11.06 -6.88 -20.07
CA SER A 110 12.52 -7.01 -20.18
C SER A 110 13.21 -7.04 -18.81
N GLY A 111 12.52 -6.72 -17.74
CA GLY A 111 13.05 -6.75 -16.37
C GLY A 111 13.32 -8.16 -15.85
N PRO A 112 14.02 -8.29 -14.70
CA PRO A 112 14.45 -9.58 -14.14
C PRO A 112 13.31 -10.56 -13.90
N PHE A 113 12.14 -10.07 -13.44
CA PHE A 113 10.95 -10.86 -13.15
C PHE A 113 9.83 -10.70 -14.19
N GLY A 114 10.12 -10.13 -15.37
CA GLY A 114 9.08 -9.87 -16.37
C GLY A 114 8.36 -11.11 -16.90
N ARG A 115 9.04 -12.26 -16.88
CA ARG A 115 8.50 -13.55 -17.36
C ARG A 115 7.53 -14.22 -16.37
N ILE A 116 7.49 -13.78 -15.11
CA ILE A 116 6.61 -14.36 -14.07
C ILE A 116 5.16 -13.94 -14.25
N PHE A 117 4.91 -12.78 -14.88
CA PHE A 117 3.57 -12.26 -15.12
C PHE A 117 2.88 -12.97 -16.29
N ARG A 118 1.56 -13.15 -16.16
CA ARG A 118 0.75 -13.69 -17.27
C ARG A 118 0.73 -12.70 -18.43
N PRO A 119 1.00 -13.12 -19.65
CA PRO A 119 0.92 -12.23 -20.82
C PRO A 119 -0.47 -11.59 -20.99
N ASP A 120 -1.55 -12.32 -20.68
CA ASP A 120 -2.94 -11.86 -20.78
C ASP A 120 -3.30 -10.75 -19.79
N ASN A 121 -2.48 -10.55 -18.74
CA ASN A 121 -2.71 -9.54 -17.72
C ASN A 121 -2.01 -8.21 -18.02
N PHE A 122 -1.35 -8.10 -19.17
CA PHE A 122 -0.79 -6.86 -19.69
C PHE A 122 -1.85 -6.19 -20.55
N VAL A 123 -2.41 -5.08 -20.07
CA VAL A 123 -3.42 -4.29 -20.80
C VAL A 123 -2.84 -2.91 -21.07
N PHE A 124 -2.67 -2.57 -22.34
CA PHE A 124 -2.06 -1.30 -22.72
C PHE A 124 -2.69 -0.72 -23.98
N GLY A 125 -2.73 0.62 -24.02
CA GLY A 125 -3.12 1.41 -25.19
C GLY A 125 -1.92 1.77 -26.07
N GLN A 126 -2.17 2.56 -27.11
CA GLN A 126 -1.16 3.05 -28.04
C GLN A 126 -0.90 4.55 -27.87
N ASN A 127 -1.89 5.29 -27.39
CA ASN A 127 -1.88 6.74 -27.28
C ASN A 127 -1.73 7.15 -25.82
N GLY A 128 -0.59 7.45 -25.31
CA GLY A 128 -0.42 7.87 -23.90
C GLY A 128 -1.39 9.00 -23.47
N ALA A 129 -1.60 9.16 -22.18
CA ALA A 129 -2.46 10.23 -21.63
C ALA A 129 -1.82 11.62 -21.65
N GLY A 130 -0.54 11.75 -22.02
CA GLY A 130 0.16 13.04 -22.10
C GLY A 130 0.11 13.88 -20.81
N ASN A 131 0.19 13.23 -19.64
CA ASN A 131 0.06 13.86 -18.32
C ASN A 131 -1.27 14.62 -18.09
N ASN A 132 -2.32 14.26 -18.83
CA ASN A 132 -3.64 14.84 -18.70
C ASN A 132 -4.60 13.85 -18.01
N TRP A 133 -5.08 14.22 -16.82
CA TRP A 133 -6.01 13.41 -16.04
C TRP A 133 -7.30 13.12 -16.82
N ALA A 134 -7.83 14.11 -17.55
CA ALA A 134 -9.05 13.95 -18.32
C ALA A 134 -8.91 12.91 -19.44
N LYS A 135 -7.75 12.83 -20.10
CA LYS A 135 -7.48 11.76 -21.08
C LYS A 135 -7.46 10.39 -20.42
N GLY A 136 -6.83 10.27 -19.25
CA GLY A 136 -6.80 9.02 -18.49
C GLY A 136 -8.16 8.60 -17.95
N HIS A 137 -9.05 9.53 -17.65
CA HIS A 137 -10.32 9.24 -16.99
C HIS A 137 -11.52 9.16 -17.94
N TYR A 138 -11.62 10.08 -18.91
CA TYR A 138 -12.82 10.24 -19.77
C TYR A 138 -12.66 9.74 -21.20
N THR A 139 -11.49 9.85 -21.81
CA THR A 139 -11.28 9.52 -23.21
C THR A 139 -10.46 8.23 -23.38
N GLU A 140 -9.16 8.32 -23.50
CA GLU A 140 -8.29 7.16 -23.76
C GLU A 140 -8.42 6.05 -22.70
N GLY A 141 -8.53 6.41 -21.42
CA GLY A 141 -8.67 5.44 -20.34
C GLY A 141 -10.03 4.73 -20.37
N ALA A 142 -11.09 5.46 -20.70
CA ALA A 142 -12.44 4.87 -20.77
C ALA A 142 -12.57 3.83 -21.89
N GLU A 143 -11.90 4.04 -23.04
CA GLU A 143 -11.91 3.07 -24.14
C GLU A 143 -11.24 1.75 -23.74
N LEU A 144 -10.20 1.79 -22.92
CA LEU A 144 -9.48 0.58 -22.47
C LEU A 144 -10.15 -0.08 -21.26
N MET A 145 -11.07 0.60 -20.58
CA MET A 145 -11.62 0.18 -19.28
C MET A 145 -12.37 -1.14 -19.36
N GLU A 146 -13.14 -1.38 -20.40
CA GLU A 146 -13.87 -2.64 -20.56
C GLU A 146 -12.92 -3.84 -20.60
N THR A 147 -11.83 -3.72 -21.37
CA THR A 147 -10.79 -4.73 -21.45
C THR A 147 -10.12 -4.97 -20.09
N VAL A 148 -9.85 -3.91 -19.32
CA VAL A 148 -9.28 -4.02 -17.96
C VAL A 148 -10.24 -4.77 -17.06
N MET A 149 -11.52 -4.39 -17.04
CA MET A 149 -12.54 -5.03 -16.18
C MET A 149 -12.77 -6.50 -16.54
N ASP A 150 -12.68 -6.89 -17.80
CA ASP A 150 -12.74 -8.29 -18.22
C ASP A 150 -11.58 -9.12 -17.64
N VAL A 151 -10.38 -8.55 -17.62
CA VAL A 151 -9.22 -9.20 -16.97
C VAL A 151 -9.44 -9.31 -15.47
N VAL A 152 -9.96 -8.26 -14.83
CA VAL A 152 -10.32 -8.22 -13.41
C VAL A 152 -11.29 -9.33 -13.05
N ARG A 153 -12.42 -9.44 -13.79
CA ARG A 153 -13.46 -10.46 -13.57
C ARG A 153 -12.87 -11.86 -13.72
N ARG A 154 -12.13 -12.10 -14.78
CA ARG A 154 -11.49 -13.40 -15.04
C ARG A 154 -10.55 -13.83 -13.92
N GLU A 155 -9.76 -12.91 -13.42
CA GLU A 155 -8.88 -13.20 -12.27
C GLU A 155 -9.70 -13.42 -11.00
N ALA A 156 -10.72 -12.58 -10.72
CA ALA A 156 -11.59 -12.71 -9.55
C ALA A 156 -12.35 -14.04 -9.51
N GLU A 157 -12.86 -14.50 -10.65
CA GLU A 157 -13.53 -15.80 -10.80
C GLU A 157 -12.59 -16.98 -10.53
N GLY A 158 -11.29 -16.81 -10.81
CA GLY A 158 -10.28 -17.82 -10.52
C GLY A 158 -9.97 -18.03 -9.04
N CYS A 159 -10.59 -17.27 -8.14
CA CYS A 159 -10.33 -17.30 -6.71
C CYS A 159 -11.53 -17.73 -5.88
N ASP A 160 -11.25 -18.46 -4.78
CA ASP A 160 -12.31 -18.90 -3.86
C ASP A 160 -12.93 -17.71 -3.11
N CYS A 161 -12.13 -16.72 -2.70
CA CYS A 161 -12.58 -15.52 -2.02
C CYS A 161 -11.59 -14.37 -2.25
N VAL A 162 -12.04 -13.33 -2.93
CA VAL A 162 -11.30 -12.07 -3.09
C VAL A 162 -11.44 -11.28 -1.80
N GLN A 163 -10.33 -10.93 -1.15
CA GLN A 163 -10.32 -10.10 0.05
C GLN A 163 -10.39 -8.62 -0.31
N GLY A 164 -9.63 -8.23 -1.31
CA GLY A 164 -9.56 -6.85 -1.73
C GLY A 164 -8.58 -6.62 -2.89
N PHE A 165 -8.47 -5.37 -3.23
CA PHE A 165 -7.68 -4.87 -4.35
C PHE A 165 -6.67 -3.85 -3.86
N GLN A 166 -5.46 -3.90 -4.40
CA GLN A 166 -4.41 -2.94 -4.12
C GLN A 166 -4.00 -2.25 -5.43
N LEU A 167 -3.94 -0.93 -5.42
CA LEU A 167 -3.53 -0.14 -6.57
C LEU A 167 -2.20 0.56 -6.29
N THR A 168 -1.25 0.49 -7.22
CA THR A 168 -0.04 1.32 -7.22
C THR A 168 -0.11 2.31 -8.36
N HIS A 169 -0.04 3.60 -8.05
CA HIS A 169 -0.14 4.68 -9.05
C HIS A 169 0.50 5.98 -8.55
N SER A 170 0.73 6.91 -9.47
CA SER A 170 1.07 8.30 -9.16
C SER A 170 -0.12 9.21 -9.36
N LEU A 171 -0.21 10.28 -8.57
CA LEU A 171 -1.29 11.26 -8.67
C LEU A 171 -0.96 12.45 -9.60
N GLY A 172 0.31 12.61 -9.98
CA GLY A 172 0.73 13.73 -10.81
C GLY A 172 0.64 13.50 -12.33
N GLY A 173 0.64 12.22 -12.77
CA GLY A 173 0.58 11.85 -14.18
C GLY A 173 -0.83 11.87 -14.78
N GLY A 174 -0.97 11.42 -16.02
CA GLY A 174 -2.27 11.26 -16.69
C GLY A 174 -2.87 9.87 -16.51
N THR A 175 -2.12 8.80 -16.84
CA THR A 175 -2.61 7.42 -16.77
C THR A 175 -2.77 6.94 -15.32
N GLY A 176 -1.73 7.06 -14.50
CA GLY A 176 -1.77 6.58 -13.10
C GLY A 176 -2.82 7.31 -12.27
N SER A 177 -3.00 8.61 -12.48
CA SER A 177 -3.99 9.43 -11.81
C SER A 177 -5.39 9.27 -12.42
N GLY A 178 -5.58 9.54 -13.72
CA GLY A 178 -6.89 9.50 -14.36
C GLY A 178 -7.44 8.10 -14.53
N MET A 179 -6.71 7.21 -15.19
CA MET A 179 -7.14 5.83 -15.39
C MET A 179 -7.07 5.01 -14.10
N GLY A 180 -6.08 5.26 -13.23
CA GLY A 180 -5.99 4.59 -11.93
C GLY A 180 -7.22 4.84 -11.06
N THR A 181 -7.68 6.08 -10.97
CA THR A 181 -8.91 6.43 -10.23
C THR A 181 -10.16 5.88 -10.90
N LEU A 182 -10.22 5.84 -12.23
CA LEU A 182 -11.34 5.23 -12.96
C LEU A 182 -11.43 3.72 -12.69
N ILE A 183 -10.30 3.01 -12.66
CA ILE A 183 -10.26 1.59 -12.29
C ILE A 183 -10.82 1.39 -10.88
N MET A 184 -10.44 2.23 -9.91
CA MET A 184 -10.97 2.15 -8.54
C MET A 184 -12.48 2.36 -8.49
N ASN A 185 -13.00 3.35 -9.20
CA ASN A 185 -14.44 3.59 -9.30
C ASN A 185 -15.18 2.35 -9.83
N LYS A 186 -14.68 1.77 -10.91
CA LYS A 186 -15.30 0.57 -11.51
C LYS A 186 -15.19 -0.67 -10.62
N ILE A 187 -14.08 -0.83 -9.91
CA ILE A 187 -13.93 -1.90 -8.91
C ILE A 187 -14.91 -1.70 -7.76
N ARG A 188 -15.10 -0.47 -7.27
CA ARG A 188 -16.05 -0.16 -6.19
C ARG A 188 -17.50 -0.41 -6.64
N GLU A 189 -17.86 -0.09 -7.89
CA GLU A 189 -19.17 -0.37 -8.45
C GLU A 189 -19.44 -1.88 -8.55
N GLU A 190 -18.46 -2.67 -8.99
CA GLU A 190 -18.62 -4.11 -9.21
C GLU A 190 -18.43 -4.96 -7.95
N PHE A 191 -17.54 -4.51 -7.04
CA PHE A 191 -17.19 -5.21 -5.80
C PHE A 191 -17.33 -4.28 -4.57
N PRO A 192 -18.54 -3.82 -4.22
CA PRO A 192 -18.74 -2.78 -3.19
C PRO A 192 -18.36 -3.22 -1.77
N ASP A 193 -18.35 -4.54 -1.50
CA ASP A 193 -18.05 -5.13 -0.20
C ASP A 193 -16.58 -5.54 -0.02
N ARG A 194 -15.71 -5.27 -1.00
CA ARG A 194 -14.29 -5.59 -0.97
C ARG A 194 -13.45 -4.37 -0.58
N ILE A 195 -12.35 -4.63 0.11
CA ILE A 195 -11.42 -3.56 0.52
C ILE A 195 -10.63 -3.07 -0.70
N VAL A 196 -10.62 -1.76 -0.90
CA VAL A 196 -9.81 -1.09 -1.92
C VAL A 196 -8.72 -0.28 -1.23
N CYS A 197 -7.48 -0.69 -1.44
CA CYS A 197 -6.29 -0.06 -0.87
C CYS A 197 -5.46 0.58 -1.99
N SER A 198 -4.93 1.78 -1.77
CA SER A 198 -4.05 2.44 -2.73
C SER A 198 -2.70 2.81 -2.13
N PHE A 199 -1.65 2.66 -2.94
CA PHE A 199 -0.31 3.20 -2.68
C PHE A 199 -0.09 4.34 -3.67
N SER A 200 -0.31 5.55 -3.20
CA SER A 200 -0.40 6.73 -4.02
C SER A 200 0.84 7.60 -3.87
N VAL A 201 1.53 7.84 -4.98
CA VAL A 201 2.69 8.73 -5.03
C VAL A 201 2.21 10.14 -5.32
N LEU A 202 2.36 11.03 -4.33
CA LEU A 202 1.97 12.43 -4.44
C LEU A 202 3.05 13.24 -5.16
N PRO A 203 2.64 14.25 -5.94
CA PRO A 203 3.58 15.17 -6.56
C PRO A 203 4.25 16.07 -5.52
N SER A 204 5.50 16.40 -5.78
CA SER A 204 6.30 17.28 -4.94
C SER A 204 6.75 18.51 -5.74
N PRO A 205 6.73 19.72 -5.14
CA PRO A 205 7.20 20.91 -5.81
C PRO A 205 8.70 20.92 -6.10
N LYS A 206 9.49 20.14 -5.33
CA LYS A 206 10.94 20.05 -5.50
C LYS A 206 11.37 19.02 -6.56
N VAL A 207 10.53 18.02 -6.80
CA VAL A 207 10.80 16.91 -7.71
C VAL A 207 9.59 16.75 -8.62
N SER A 208 9.38 17.73 -9.49
CA SER A 208 8.27 17.77 -10.45
C SER A 208 8.82 17.73 -11.86
N GLU A 209 8.25 16.85 -12.68
CA GLU A 209 8.56 16.76 -14.10
C GLU A 209 7.54 17.55 -14.95
N THR A 210 6.34 17.85 -14.40
CA THR A 210 5.25 18.47 -15.15
C THR A 210 4.56 19.59 -14.38
N VAL A 211 4.14 20.62 -15.09
CA VAL A 211 3.51 21.81 -14.51
C VAL A 211 2.07 21.53 -14.05
N VAL A 212 1.38 20.58 -14.68
CA VAL A 212 -0.05 20.29 -14.45
C VAL A 212 -0.32 19.29 -13.32
N GLU A 213 0.71 18.87 -12.60
CA GLU A 213 0.58 17.94 -11.48
C GLU A 213 -0.44 18.36 -10.43
N PRO A 214 -0.57 19.65 -10.03
CA PRO A 214 -1.58 20.06 -9.06
C PRO A 214 -3.02 19.79 -9.50
N TYR A 215 -3.32 19.95 -10.80
CA TYR A 215 -4.64 19.61 -11.35
C TYR A 215 -4.91 18.11 -11.27
N ASN A 216 -3.96 17.30 -11.74
CA ASN A 216 -4.10 15.84 -11.73
C ASN A 216 -4.22 15.30 -10.29
N ALA A 217 -3.41 15.83 -9.38
CA ALA A 217 -3.41 15.41 -7.98
C ALA A 217 -4.73 15.79 -7.28
N LEU A 218 -5.23 17.01 -7.48
CA LEU A 218 -6.49 17.46 -6.90
C LEU A 218 -7.65 16.56 -7.32
N LEU A 219 -7.81 16.32 -8.62
CA LEU A 219 -8.86 15.47 -9.17
C LEU A 219 -8.74 14.03 -8.68
N SER A 220 -7.52 13.52 -8.56
CA SER A 220 -7.28 12.16 -8.08
C SER A 220 -7.58 12.01 -6.59
N VAL A 221 -7.18 12.97 -5.75
CA VAL A 221 -7.46 12.94 -4.30
C VAL A 221 -8.98 12.98 -4.05
N HIS A 222 -9.71 13.78 -4.81
CA HIS A 222 -11.18 13.78 -4.75
C HIS A 222 -11.77 12.38 -4.97
N GLN A 223 -11.28 11.65 -5.98
CA GLN A 223 -11.70 10.28 -6.25
C GLN A 223 -11.25 9.28 -5.18
N LEU A 224 -10.05 9.46 -4.60
CA LEU A 224 -9.55 8.61 -3.52
C LEU A 224 -10.38 8.75 -2.24
N ILE A 225 -10.83 9.94 -1.88
CA ILE A 225 -11.67 10.18 -0.71
C ILE A 225 -12.94 9.31 -0.75
N GLU A 226 -13.54 9.19 -1.93
CA GLU A 226 -14.82 8.49 -2.11
C GLU A 226 -14.68 6.98 -2.34
N ASN A 227 -13.60 6.54 -3.00
CA ASN A 227 -13.52 5.19 -3.56
C ASN A 227 -12.46 4.28 -2.92
N THR A 228 -11.68 4.74 -1.95
CA THR A 228 -10.72 3.90 -1.24
C THR A 228 -11.08 3.70 0.22
N ASP A 229 -10.65 2.58 0.78
CA ASP A 229 -10.79 2.28 2.22
C ASP A 229 -9.48 2.58 2.97
N GLU A 230 -8.34 2.49 2.27
CA GLU A 230 -7.00 2.75 2.79
C GLU A 230 -6.14 3.39 1.71
N THR A 231 -5.47 4.48 2.01
CA THR A 231 -4.54 5.15 1.08
C THR A 231 -3.23 5.44 1.78
N TYR A 232 -2.16 4.82 1.28
CA TYR A 232 -0.79 5.09 1.73
C TYR A 232 -0.22 6.23 0.92
N CYS A 233 -0.01 7.37 1.58
CA CYS A 233 0.52 8.58 0.95
C CYS A 233 2.04 8.57 0.95
N ILE A 234 2.62 8.57 -0.24
CA ILE A 234 4.07 8.52 -0.46
C ILE A 234 4.47 9.78 -1.23
N ASP A 235 5.46 10.53 -0.72
CA ASP A 235 5.95 11.74 -1.36
C ASP A 235 7.38 11.54 -1.87
N ASN A 236 7.62 11.80 -3.13
CA ASN A 236 8.94 11.66 -3.73
C ASN A 236 9.99 12.57 -3.04
N GLU A 237 9.61 13.74 -2.54
CA GLU A 237 10.52 14.62 -1.79
C GLU A 237 11.06 13.92 -0.53
N ALA A 238 10.16 13.33 0.26
CA ALA A 238 10.53 12.58 1.44
C ALA A 238 11.45 11.40 1.11
N LEU A 239 11.18 10.69 0.02
CA LEU A 239 12.02 9.58 -0.43
C LEU A 239 13.43 10.06 -0.85
N TYR A 240 13.53 11.17 -1.56
CA TYR A 240 14.83 11.77 -1.90
C TYR A 240 15.61 12.18 -0.65
N ASP A 241 14.95 12.83 0.29
CA ASP A 241 15.57 13.23 1.57
C ASP A 241 16.06 12.01 2.35
N ILE A 242 15.31 10.91 2.37
CA ILE A 242 15.73 9.63 2.97
C ILE A 242 16.98 9.10 2.26
N CYS A 243 16.97 9.02 0.94
CA CYS A 243 18.11 8.53 0.16
C CYS A 243 19.37 9.35 0.41
N PHE A 244 19.24 10.67 0.44
CA PHE A 244 20.38 11.56 0.60
C PHE A 244 20.89 11.62 2.05
N ARG A 245 19.99 11.80 3.02
CA ARG A 245 20.35 12.01 4.43
C ARG A 245 20.63 10.72 5.18
N SER A 246 19.76 9.70 5.00
CA SER A 246 19.85 8.45 5.77
C SER A 246 20.71 7.41 5.07
N LEU A 247 20.51 7.19 3.77
CA LEU A 247 21.25 6.19 3.01
C LEU A 247 22.60 6.71 2.48
N LYS A 248 22.83 8.03 2.52
CA LYS A 248 24.07 8.67 2.04
C LYS A 248 24.37 8.39 0.56
N LEU A 249 23.34 8.27 -0.27
CA LEU A 249 23.48 8.13 -1.71
C LEU A 249 23.80 9.51 -2.32
N VAL A 250 24.84 9.58 -3.14
CA VAL A 250 25.27 10.84 -3.79
C VAL A 250 24.33 11.21 -4.94
N THR A 251 23.90 10.20 -5.70
CA THR A 251 22.98 10.36 -6.86
C THR A 251 21.85 9.33 -6.75
N PRO A 252 20.79 9.65 -5.99
CA PRO A 252 19.63 8.76 -5.94
C PRO A 252 18.97 8.61 -7.30
N THR A 253 18.61 7.39 -7.66
CA THR A 253 17.86 7.07 -8.88
C THR A 253 16.41 6.73 -8.55
N TYR A 254 15.51 6.82 -9.53
CA TYR A 254 14.12 6.34 -9.36
C TYR A 254 14.06 4.88 -8.93
N GLY A 255 15.03 4.06 -9.34
CA GLY A 255 15.14 2.67 -8.90
C GLY A 255 15.38 2.54 -7.39
N ASP A 256 16.15 3.45 -6.79
CA ASP A 256 16.40 3.47 -5.34
C ASP A 256 15.15 3.91 -4.57
N LEU A 257 14.42 4.93 -5.09
CA LEU A 257 13.14 5.37 -4.53
C LEU A 257 12.10 4.25 -4.56
N ASN A 258 11.96 3.59 -5.71
CA ASN A 258 11.02 2.49 -5.89
C ASN A 258 11.35 1.30 -4.98
N HIS A 259 12.64 1.08 -4.68
CA HIS A 259 13.06 0.05 -3.72
C HIS A 259 12.60 0.37 -2.29
N LEU A 260 12.71 1.63 -1.85
CA LEU A 260 12.20 2.06 -0.53
C LEU A 260 10.67 1.87 -0.43
N VAL A 261 9.95 2.31 -1.44
CA VAL A 261 8.49 2.11 -1.51
C VAL A 261 8.14 0.63 -1.45
N SER A 262 8.85 -0.21 -2.21
CA SER A 262 8.62 -1.65 -2.25
C SER A 262 8.92 -2.34 -0.91
N ALA A 263 9.96 -1.90 -0.20
CA ALA A 263 10.29 -2.39 1.14
C ALA A 263 9.17 -2.07 2.14
N THR A 264 8.61 -0.88 2.06
CA THR A 264 7.47 -0.47 2.90
C THR A 264 6.20 -1.23 2.55
N MET A 265 5.87 -1.37 1.27
CA MET A 265 4.74 -2.20 0.82
C MET A 265 4.89 -3.66 1.28
N SER A 266 6.10 -4.22 1.19
CA SER A 266 6.41 -5.55 1.71
C SER A 266 6.17 -5.61 3.22
N GLY A 267 6.58 -4.59 3.97
CA GLY A 267 6.39 -4.50 5.42
C GLY A 267 4.91 -4.44 5.82
N VAL A 268 4.13 -3.57 5.18
CA VAL A 268 2.69 -3.44 5.43
C VAL A 268 1.95 -4.75 5.13
N THR A 269 2.31 -5.42 4.05
CA THR A 269 1.67 -6.68 3.65
C THR A 269 2.20 -7.92 4.35
N THR A 270 3.19 -7.80 5.22
CA THR A 270 3.81 -8.93 5.92
C THR A 270 2.81 -9.76 6.72
N CYS A 271 1.89 -9.10 7.45
CA CYS A 271 0.86 -9.78 8.24
C CYS A 271 -0.12 -10.59 7.39
N LEU A 272 -0.29 -10.22 6.12
CA LEU A 272 -1.14 -10.93 5.16
C LEU A 272 -0.43 -12.17 4.57
N ARG A 273 0.88 -12.08 4.37
CA ARG A 273 1.71 -13.06 3.67
C ARG A 273 2.34 -14.12 4.55
N PHE A 274 2.57 -13.80 5.80
CA PHE A 274 3.20 -14.69 6.77
C PHE A 274 2.28 -14.96 7.97
N PRO A 275 2.40 -16.09 8.63
CA PRO A 275 1.64 -16.38 9.83
C PRO A 275 2.05 -15.41 10.95
N GLY A 276 1.06 -14.76 11.54
CA GLY A 276 1.22 -13.81 12.64
C GLY A 276 -0.04 -13.73 13.49
N GLN A 277 0.03 -13.05 14.63
CA GLN A 277 -1.09 -12.94 15.56
C GLN A 277 -2.03 -11.78 15.28
N LEU A 278 -1.53 -10.70 14.65
CA LEU A 278 -2.27 -9.45 14.43
C LEU A 278 -2.47 -9.16 12.93
N ASN A 279 -3.59 -8.50 12.61
CA ASN A 279 -3.91 -7.94 11.28
C ASN A 279 -3.73 -8.93 10.11
N ALA A 280 -4.29 -10.14 10.25
CA ALA A 280 -4.17 -11.18 9.22
C ALA A 280 -4.95 -10.89 7.93
N ASP A 281 -5.79 -9.85 7.91
CA ASP A 281 -6.69 -9.50 6.80
C ASP A 281 -6.68 -7.99 6.57
N LEU A 282 -6.83 -7.54 5.30
CA LEU A 282 -6.95 -6.11 4.95
C LEU A 282 -8.08 -5.43 5.73
N ARG A 283 -9.24 -6.08 5.82
CA ARG A 283 -10.39 -5.53 6.55
C ARG A 283 -10.09 -5.27 8.03
N LYS A 284 -9.33 -6.15 8.68
CA LYS A 284 -8.94 -5.96 10.08
C LYS A 284 -7.99 -4.77 10.24
N LEU A 285 -7.11 -4.57 9.26
CA LEU A 285 -6.22 -3.40 9.25
C LEU A 285 -7.03 -2.13 9.10
N ALA A 286 -7.95 -2.06 8.12
CA ALA A 286 -8.82 -0.91 7.90
C ALA A 286 -9.65 -0.56 9.14
N VAL A 287 -10.32 -1.54 9.74
CA VAL A 287 -11.16 -1.33 10.96
C VAL A 287 -10.35 -0.81 12.14
N ASN A 288 -9.09 -1.23 12.29
CA ASN A 288 -8.23 -0.75 13.38
C ASN A 288 -7.58 0.61 13.11
N MET A 289 -7.42 1.00 11.83
CA MET A 289 -6.67 2.18 11.45
C MET A 289 -7.55 3.37 11.07
N VAL A 290 -8.77 3.13 10.62
CA VAL A 290 -9.68 4.16 10.10
C VAL A 290 -10.81 4.40 11.11
N PRO A 291 -10.74 5.47 11.93
CA PRO A 291 -11.81 5.79 12.88
C PRO A 291 -13.05 6.36 12.19
N PHE A 292 -12.87 7.09 11.08
CA PHE A 292 -13.94 7.71 10.29
C PHE A 292 -13.70 7.44 8.81
N PRO A 293 -14.73 7.16 8.01
CA PRO A 293 -14.58 6.68 6.63
C PRO A 293 -13.69 7.55 5.73
N ARG A 294 -13.75 8.87 5.88
CA ARG A 294 -12.97 9.81 5.05
C ARG A 294 -11.52 9.97 5.52
N LEU A 295 -11.22 9.66 6.79
CA LEU A 295 -9.89 9.83 7.39
C LEU A 295 -9.06 8.54 7.24
N HIS A 296 -8.86 8.10 6.03
CA HIS A 296 -8.19 6.83 5.68
C HIS A 296 -6.83 7.01 4.99
N PHE A 297 -6.23 8.18 5.13
CA PHE A 297 -4.92 8.51 4.54
C PHE A 297 -3.81 8.26 5.55
N PHE A 298 -2.86 7.40 5.20
CA PHE A 298 -1.81 6.95 6.11
C PHE A 298 -0.44 7.47 5.68
N ILE A 299 0.39 7.74 6.68
CA ILE A 299 1.80 8.06 6.53
C ILE A 299 2.60 6.79 6.79
N PRO A 300 3.25 6.20 5.77
CA PRO A 300 4.10 5.05 5.98
C PRO A 300 5.52 5.46 6.38
N GLY A 301 6.20 4.58 7.12
CA GLY A 301 7.60 4.71 7.49
C GLY A 301 8.29 3.36 7.55
N PHE A 302 9.61 3.34 7.42
CA PHE A 302 10.42 2.12 7.47
C PHE A 302 11.67 2.33 8.33
N ALA A 303 12.05 1.34 9.11
CA ALA A 303 13.28 1.29 9.88
C ALA A 303 13.87 -0.15 9.86
N PRO A 304 15.20 -0.31 9.88
CA PRO A 304 16.23 0.72 9.92
C PRO A 304 16.57 1.27 8.52
N LEU A 305 16.77 2.58 8.42
CA LEU A 305 17.32 3.24 7.24
C LEU A 305 18.80 3.54 7.48
N THR A 306 19.67 2.66 7.03
CA THR A 306 21.11 2.78 7.23
C THR A 306 21.86 2.61 5.92
N SER A 307 22.99 3.32 5.78
CA SER A 307 23.88 3.16 4.64
C SER A 307 24.41 1.73 4.55
N ARG A 308 24.51 1.17 3.34
CA ARG A 308 25.02 -0.19 3.07
C ARG A 308 26.35 -0.48 3.77
N ASN A 309 27.24 0.51 3.88
CA ASN A 309 28.54 0.35 4.51
C ASN A 309 28.46 0.17 6.04
N ASN A 310 27.40 0.64 6.68
CA ASN A 310 27.22 0.60 8.13
C ASN A 310 26.38 -0.56 8.64
N VAL A 311 25.64 -1.25 7.78
CA VAL A 311 24.73 -2.36 8.15
C VAL A 311 25.45 -3.47 8.89
N GLN A 312 26.70 -3.79 8.48
CA GLN A 312 27.47 -4.88 9.09
C GLN A 312 28.01 -4.55 10.49
N TYR A 313 28.22 -3.27 10.78
CA TYR A 313 28.87 -2.81 12.03
C TYR A 313 27.89 -2.34 13.10
N ARG A 314 26.61 -2.21 12.78
CA ARG A 314 25.59 -1.69 13.70
C ARG A 314 24.73 -2.82 14.23
N ALA A 315 24.80 -3.04 15.55
CA ALA A 315 23.86 -3.91 16.24
C ALA A 315 22.55 -3.14 16.42
N THR A 316 21.54 -3.49 15.64
CA THR A 316 20.22 -2.88 15.75
C THR A 316 19.52 -3.44 16.99
N SER A 317 19.17 -2.58 17.94
CA SER A 317 18.33 -2.95 19.10
C SER A 317 16.86 -2.59 18.84
N VAL A 318 15.95 -3.18 19.58
CA VAL A 318 14.51 -2.87 19.49
C VAL A 318 14.27 -1.40 19.84
N ALA A 319 14.91 -0.89 20.89
CA ALA A 319 14.80 0.52 21.29
C ALA A 319 15.23 1.48 20.18
N GLU A 320 16.31 1.16 19.46
CA GLU A 320 16.78 1.98 18.33
C GLU A 320 15.81 1.93 17.14
N LEU A 321 15.25 0.76 16.83
CA LEU A 321 14.23 0.64 15.77
C LEU A 321 13.00 1.48 16.09
N VAL A 322 12.52 1.41 17.33
CA VAL A 322 11.34 2.16 17.77
C VAL A 322 11.62 3.66 17.74
N GLN A 323 12.80 4.11 18.18
CA GLN A 323 13.19 5.52 18.08
C GLN A 323 13.28 6.01 16.63
N GLN A 324 13.89 5.24 15.73
CA GLN A 324 13.98 5.59 14.31
C GLN A 324 12.62 5.62 13.61
N MET A 325 11.70 4.73 14.00
CA MET A 325 10.39 4.63 13.42
C MET A 325 9.54 5.90 13.68
N PHE A 326 9.69 6.53 14.84
CA PHE A 326 9.01 7.79 15.18
C PHE A 326 9.81 9.04 14.79
N ASP A 327 10.99 8.90 14.20
CA ASP A 327 11.76 10.03 13.69
C ASP A 327 11.08 10.57 12.42
N ASN A 328 10.81 11.88 12.41
CA ASN A 328 10.25 12.58 11.26
C ASN A 328 11.03 12.34 9.94
N ARG A 329 12.33 12.12 10.05
CA ARG A 329 13.21 11.85 8.90
C ARG A 329 12.99 10.49 8.22
N ASN A 330 12.31 9.58 8.88
CA ASN A 330 12.03 8.24 8.35
C ASN A 330 10.61 8.10 7.78
N MET A 331 9.80 9.17 7.86
CA MET A 331 8.47 9.20 7.26
C MET A 331 8.58 9.38 5.75
N MET A 332 7.76 8.65 5.00
CA MET A 332 7.73 8.70 3.53
C MET A 332 6.75 9.74 2.98
N ALA A 333 6.06 10.46 3.84
CA ALA A 333 5.25 11.60 3.49
C ALA A 333 5.95 12.88 3.96
N ALA A 334 5.97 13.92 3.11
CA ALA A 334 6.62 15.20 3.41
C ALA A 334 5.73 16.08 4.31
N CYS A 335 5.36 15.58 5.47
CA CYS A 335 4.67 16.31 6.51
C CYS A 335 5.40 16.10 7.85
N ASN A 336 5.27 17.06 8.75
CA ASN A 336 5.84 16.93 10.10
C ASN A 336 4.77 16.37 11.06
N PRO A 337 4.89 15.12 11.53
CA PRO A 337 3.91 14.53 12.44
C PRO A 337 3.69 15.32 13.74
N HIS A 338 4.65 16.17 14.13
CA HIS A 338 4.54 17.01 15.33
C HIS A 338 3.62 18.24 15.16
N HIS A 339 3.21 18.57 13.92
CA HIS A 339 2.21 19.62 13.66
C HIS A 339 0.78 19.12 13.88
N GLY A 340 0.59 17.81 14.00
CA GLY A 340 -0.70 17.17 14.24
C GLY A 340 -0.67 16.19 15.40
N LYS A 341 -1.76 15.45 15.55
CA LYS A 341 -1.91 14.35 16.49
C LYS A 341 -2.12 13.04 15.77
N TYR A 342 -1.60 11.95 16.33
CA TYR A 342 -1.87 10.61 15.85
C TYR A 342 -3.26 10.15 16.29
N LEU A 343 -4.08 9.74 15.34
CA LEU A 343 -5.35 9.07 15.57
C LEU A 343 -5.11 7.61 15.88
N THR A 344 -4.44 6.90 14.95
CA THR A 344 -4.10 5.49 15.08
C THR A 344 -2.72 5.21 14.51
N ILE A 345 -2.06 4.20 15.08
CA ILE A 345 -0.76 3.73 14.62
C ILE A 345 -0.77 2.21 14.54
N ALA A 346 -0.25 1.66 13.46
CA ALA A 346 0.12 0.26 13.35
C ALA A 346 1.62 0.14 13.15
N THR A 347 2.26 -0.71 13.95
CA THR A 347 3.69 -0.98 13.87
C THR A 347 3.90 -2.47 13.63
N ILE A 348 4.66 -2.80 12.60
CA ILE A 348 4.90 -4.18 12.17
C ILE A 348 6.38 -4.45 12.31
N PHE A 349 6.74 -5.24 13.31
CA PHE A 349 8.12 -5.65 13.55
C PHE A 349 8.40 -6.99 12.87
N ARG A 350 9.56 -7.12 12.27
CA ARG A 350 10.02 -8.33 11.59
C ARG A 350 11.38 -8.75 12.13
N GLY A 351 11.52 -10.05 12.42
CA GLY A 351 12.75 -10.64 12.94
C GLY A 351 12.56 -11.27 14.32
N ARG A 352 13.61 -11.89 14.82
CA ARG A 352 13.60 -12.52 16.14
C ARG A 352 13.82 -11.48 17.24
N MET A 353 12.78 -11.13 17.94
CA MET A 353 12.81 -10.17 19.06
C MET A 353 11.83 -10.57 20.16
N SER A 354 12.04 -10.05 21.37
CA SER A 354 11.14 -10.29 22.49
C SER A 354 9.90 -9.39 22.36
N MET A 355 8.71 -9.98 22.38
CA MET A 355 7.44 -9.24 22.40
C MET A 355 7.37 -8.29 23.59
N LYS A 356 7.82 -8.72 24.78
CA LYS A 356 7.83 -7.89 25.96
C LYS A 356 8.69 -6.63 25.79
N GLU A 357 9.89 -6.77 25.20
CA GLU A 357 10.78 -5.63 24.93
C GLU A 357 10.12 -4.64 23.96
N VAL A 358 9.45 -5.14 22.93
CA VAL A 358 8.71 -4.31 21.97
C VAL A 358 7.59 -3.54 22.67
N ASP A 359 6.76 -4.23 23.46
CA ASP A 359 5.64 -3.62 24.18
C ASP A 359 6.12 -2.57 25.21
N ASP A 360 7.19 -2.87 25.96
CA ASP A 360 7.80 -1.94 26.92
C ASP A 360 8.33 -0.67 26.22
N GLN A 361 8.97 -0.81 25.06
CA GLN A 361 9.48 0.34 24.30
C GLN A 361 8.35 1.16 23.67
N MET A 362 7.31 0.50 23.13
CA MET A 362 6.16 1.20 22.55
C MET A 362 5.40 1.98 23.61
N MET A 363 5.20 1.40 24.80
CA MET A 363 4.57 2.08 25.93
C MET A 363 5.42 3.28 26.42
N ALA A 364 6.74 3.12 26.47
CA ALA A 364 7.65 4.22 26.86
C ALA A 364 7.56 5.41 25.89
N ILE A 365 7.51 5.16 24.58
CA ILE A 365 7.36 6.23 23.58
C ILE A 365 5.97 6.87 23.64
N GLN A 366 4.92 6.10 23.80
CA GLN A 366 3.56 6.61 23.92
C GLN A 366 3.43 7.53 25.13
N ASN A 367 3.99 7.14 26.28
CA ASN A 367 4.00 7.98 27.48
C ASN A 367 4.84 9.25 27.31
N LYS A 368 6.00 9.14 26.65
CA LYS A 368 6.88 10.28 26.39
C LYS A 368 6.26 11.31 25.44
N ASN A 369 5.48 10.83 24.48
CA ASN A 369 4.91 11.62 23.38
C ASN A 369 3.37 11.76 23.52
N SER A 370 2.82 11.64 24.72
CA SER A 370 1.36 11.65 24.94
C SER A 370 0.66 12.86 24.33
N ALA A 371 1.30 14.03 24.30
CA ALA A 371 0.75 15.24 23.69
C ALA A 371 0.50 15.15 22.18
N TYR A 372 1.14 14.20 21.50
CA TYR A 372 0.97 13.98 20.05
C TYR A 372 -0.04 12.88 19.70
N PHE A 373 -0.75 12.35 20.72
CA PHE A 373 -1.83 11.39 20.53
C PHE A 373 -3.16 12.02 20.90
N VAL A 374 -4.23 11.60 20.24
CA VAL A 374 -5.57 12.05 20.61
C VAL A 374 -6.01 11.39 21.91
N ASP A 375 -6.65 12.16 22.80
CA ASP A 375 -7.02 11.70 24.14
C ASP A 375 -8.30 10.85 24.15
N TRP A 376 -9.19 11.07 23.17
CA TRP A 376 -10.49 10.40 23.06
C TRP A 376 -10.44 8.99 22.47
N LEU A 377 -9.29 8.54 21.90
CA LEU A 377 -9.07 7.18 21.45
C LEU A 377 -8.16 6.41 22.42
N PRO A 378 -8.70 5.46 23.21
CA PRO A 378 -7.88 4.58 24.03
C PRO A 378 -7.18 3.53 23.14
N ASN A 379 -5.97 3.14 23.50
CA ASN A 379 -5.22 2.06 22.82
C ASN A 379 -5.03 2.28 21.31
N ASN A 380 -4.65 3.47 20.91
CA ASN A 380 -4.48 3.87 19.52
C ASN A 380 -3.24 3.31 18.82
N VAL A 381 -2.37 2.59 19.53
CA VAL A 381 -1.18 1.94 18.96
C VAL A 381 -1.39 0.44 18.90
N LYS A 382 -1.22 -0.15 17.72
CA LYS A 382 -1.26 -1.62 17.48
C LYS A 382 0.10 -2.09 17.04
N THR A 383 0.55 -3.19 17.66
CA THR A 383 1.87 -3.78 17.37
C THR A 383 1.70 -5.21 16.85
N ALA A 384 2.35 -5.51 15.74
CA ALA A 384 2.43 -6.84 15.18
C ALA A 384 3.88 -7.29 15.11
N VAL A 385 4.15 -8.56 15.39
CA VAL A 385 5.49 -9.13 15.27
C VAL A 385 5.45 -10.37 14.37
N CYS A 386 6.37 -10.42 13.41
CA CYS A 386 6.59 -11.54 12.51
C CYS A 386 8.03 -12.04 12.66
N ASP A 387 8.22 -13.35 12.80
CA ASP A 387 9.55 -13.95 13.00
C ASP A 387 10.45 -13.90 11.76
N ILE A 388 9.87 -13.64 10.58
CA ILE A 388 10.58 -13.64 9.30
C ILE A 388 11.08 -12.24 8.99
N ALA A 389 12.40 -12.04 9.12
CA ALA A 389 13.04 -10.79 8.74
C ALA A 389 13.10 -10.62 7.21
N PRO A 390 13.07 -9.38 6.69
CA PRO A 390 13.33 -9.13 5.28
C PRO A 390 14.78 -9.44 4.94
N ARG A 391 15.05 -9.74 3.67
CA ARG A 391 16.40 -10.10 3.24
C ARG A 391 17.38 -8.95 3.45
N GLY A 392 18.53 -9.26 4.01
CA GLY A 392 19.58 -8.29 4.31
C GLY A 392 19.48 -7.59 5.67
N PHE A 393 18.39 -7.80 6.42
CA PHE A 393 18.21 -7.26 7.77
C PHE A 393 18.03 -8.38 8.80
N LYS A 394 18.58 -8.20 10.00
CA LYS A 394 18.29 -9.08 11.13
C LYS A 394 16.92 -8.77 11.76
N MET A 395 16.61 -7.49 11.82
CA MET A 395 15.36 -6.95 12.33
C MET A 395 14.96 -5.74 11.51
N SER A 396 13.67 -5.54 11.29
CA SER A 396 13.11 -4.33 10.68
C SER A 396 11.76 -4.01 11.31
N SER A 397 11.34 -2.77 11.16
CA SER A 397 9.99 -2.36 11.53
C SER A 397 9.38 -1.50 10.42
N THR A 398 8.09 -1.63 10.23
CA THR A 398 7.30 -0.80 9.32
C THR A 398 6.27 -0.06 10.15
N PHE A 399 6.20 1.23 9.91
CA PHE A 399 5.27 2.13 10.57
C PHE A 399 4.15 2.52 9.61
N VAL A 400 2.93 2.52 10.11
CA VAL A 400 1.76 3.05 9.41
C VAL A 400 1.02 3.93 10.40
N GLY A 401 0.98 5.22 10.14
CA GLY A 401 0.33 6.18 11.03
C GLY A 401 -0.81 6.92 10.34
N ASN A 402 -1.95 7.00 11.01
CA ASN A 402 -3.01 7.93 10.67
C ASN A 402 -2.82 9.18 11.54
N ASN A 403 -2.27 10.24 10.94
CA ASN A 403 -1.92 11.48 11.63
C ASN A 403 -2.63 12.67 10.98
N THR A 404 -3.15 13.57 11.77
CA THR A 404 -3.82 14.78 11.28
C THR A 404 -2.89 15.74 10.53
N ALA A 405 -1.55 15.64 10.72
CA ALA A 405 -0.57 16.41 9.96
C ALA A 405 -0.60 16.15 8.45
N ILE A 406 -1.28 15.08 7.99
CA ILE A 406 -1.47 14.83 6.56
C ILE A 406 -2.23 15.94 5.85
N GLN A 407 -3.01 16.74 6.59
CA GLN A 407 -3.68 17.94 6.08
C GLN A 407 -2.71 18.92 5.39
N ASP A 408 -1.44 18.98 5.83
CA ASP A 408 -0.41 19.83 5.22
C ASP A 408 -0.17 19.46 3.74
N LEU A 409 -0.23 18.16 3.40
CA LEU A 409 -0.10 17.70 2.03
C LEU A 409 -1.27 18.16 1.16
N PHE A 410 -2.48 18.02 1.64
CA PHE A 410 -3.70 18.41 0.92
C PHE A 410 -3.81 19.92 0.78
N THR A 411 -3.46 20.67 1.81
CA THR A 411 -3.40 22.13 1.80
C THR A 411 -2.39 22.62 0.75
N ARG A 412 -1.20 22.02 0.68
CA ARG A 412 -0.19 22.32 -0.32
C ARG A 412 -0.71 22.12 -1.75
N ILE A 413 -1.38 20.99 -2.01
CA ILE A 413 -1.96 20.71 -3.33
C ILE A 413 -3.05 21.75 -3.69
N SER A 414 -3.96 22.06 -2.76
CA SER A 414 -5.03 23.03 -2.96
C SER A 414 -4.48 24.45 -3.21
N GLU A 415 -3.43 24.88 -2.53
CA GLU A 415 -2.78 26.18 -2.76
C GLU A 415 -2.14 26.29 -4.14
N GLN A 416 -1.40 25.24 -4.56
CA GLN A 416 -0.79 25.19 -5.89
C GLN A 416 -1.85 25.17 -7.00
N PHE A 417 -2.90 24.39 -6.81
CA PHE A 417 -4.06 24.37 -7.70
C PHE A 417 -4.68 25.76 -7.84
N LYS A 418 -5.00 26.45 -6.74
CA LYS A 418 -5.61 27.78 -6.75
C LYS A 418 -4.76 28.82 -7.47
N ALA A 419 -3.43 28.78 -7.32
CA ALA A 419 -2.52 29.69 -7.98
C ALA A 419 -2.63 29.60 -9.52
N MET A 420 -2.82 28.39 -10.04
CA MET A 420 -2.97 28.14 -11.49
C MET A 420 -4.42 28.37 -11.95
N PHE A 421 -5.40 27.88 -11.20
CA PHE A 421 -6.81 27.90 -11.58
C PHE A 421 -7.39 29.33 -11.65
N ARG A 422 -6.97 30.22 -10.77
CA ARG A 422 -7.35 31.66 -10.82
C ARG A 422 -7.04 32.34 -12.17
N ARG A 423 -5.99 31.85 -12.84
CA ARG A 423 -5.56 32.33 -14.16
C ARG A 423 -6.08 31.47 -15.31
N LYS A 424 -6.84 30.41 -15.00
CA LYS A 424 -7.29 29.40 -15.97
C LYS A 424 -6.14 28.81 -16.80
N ALA A 425 -4.94 28.72 -16.21
CA ALA A 425 -3.75 28.23 -16.89
C ALA A 425 -3.90 26.72 -17.20
N PHE A 426 -3.59 26.30 -18.41
CA PHE A 426 -3.66 24.92 -18.91
C PHE A 426 -5.04 24.26 -18.85
N LEU A 427 -6.09 24.97 -18.49
CA LEU A 427 -7.43 24.43 -18.29
C LEU A 427 -8.04 23.91 -19.61
N TYR A 428 -7.73 24.54 -20.75
CA TYR A 428 -8.30 24.17 -22.03
C TYR A 428 -7.97 22.73 -22.47
N TRP A 429 -6.86 22.16 -21.99
CA TRP A 429 -6.51 20.77 -22.25
C TRP A 429 -7.48 19.76 -21.60
N TYR A 430 -8.05 20.15 -20.46
CA TYR A 430 -9.03 19.34 -19.71
C TYR A 430 -10.43 19.55 -20.26
N THR A 431 -10.82 20.80 -20.51
CA THR A 431 -12.13 21.10 -21.08
C THR A 431 -12.28 20.59 -22.51
N GLY A 432 -11.19 20.54 -23.29
CA GLY A 432 -11.15 19.92 -24.61
C GLY A 432 -11.43 18.41 -24.61
N GLU A 433 -11.22 17.73 -23.49
CA GLU A 433 -11.52 16.31 -23.29
C GLU A 433 -12.92 16.08 -22.64
N GLY A 434 -13.74 17.12 -22.53
CA GLY A 434 -15.11 17.02 -22.05
C GLY A 434 -15.32 17.29 -20.55
N MET A 435 -14.29 17.75 -19.81
CA MET A 435 -14.44 18.17 -18.42
C MET A 435 -15.10 19.54 -18.28
N ASP A 436 -15.90 19.70 -17.22
CA ASP A 436 -16.46 21.01 -16.83
C ASP A 436 -15.55 21.68 -15.78
N GLU A 437 -15.52 23.03 -15.81
CA GLU A 437 -14.85 23.81 -14.76
C GLU A 437 -15.44 23.57 -13.37
N MET A 438 -16.71 23.17 -13.27
CA MET A 438 -17.38 22.86 -12.01
C MET A 438 -16.77 21.66 -11.30
N GLU A 439 -16.28 20.65 -12.03
CA GLU A 439 -15.62 19.48 -11.45
C GLU A 439 -14.35 19.85 -10.67
N PHE A 440 -13.60 20.86 -11.13
CA PHE A 440 -12.42 21.37 -10.42
C PHE A 440 -12.79 22.08 -9.12
N THR A 441 -13.87 22.86 -9.13
CA THR A 441 -14.34 23.57 -7.93
C THR A 441 -14.91 22.64 -6.90
N GLU A 442 -15.61 21.59 -7.32
CA GLU A 442 -16.14 20.54 -6.48
C GLU A 442 -15.00 19.74 -5.81
N ALA A 443 -13.97 19.37 -6.59
CA ALA A 443 -12.80 18.68 -6.06
C ALA A 443 -12.05 19.54 -5.01
N ASP A 444 -11.85 20.85 -5.25
CA ASP A 444 -11.21 21.76 -4.28
C ASP A 444 -12.06 21.92 -3.02
N SER A 445 -13.40 21.97 -3.14
CA SER A 445 -14.30 22.02 -2.00
C SER A 445 -14.19 20.76 -1.15
N ASN A 446 -14.25 19.57 -1.75
CA ASN A 446 -14.16 18.30 -1.06
C ASN A 446 -12.82 18.12 -0.30
N ILE A 447 -11.71 18.59 -0.89
CA ILE A 447 -10.40 18.57 -0.21
C ILE A 447 -10.37 19.53 0.98
N LYS A 448 -10.97 20.72 0.85
CA LYS A 448 -11.08 21.67 2.00
C LYS A 448 -11.92 21.11 3.12
N ASP A 449 -13.01 20.45 2.79
CA ASP A 449 -13.87 19.78 3.77
C ASP A 449 -13.09 18.68 4.50
N LEU A 450 -12.28 17.88 3.77
CA LEU A 450 -11.40 16.89 4.39
C LEU A 450 -10.37 17.51 5.33
N VAL A 451 -9.73 18.63 4.92
CA VAL A 451 -8.77 19.35 5.79
C VAL A 451 -9.48 19.88 7.05
N ALA A 452 -10.69 20.42 6.91
CA ALA A 452 -11.49 20.89 8.04
C ALA A 452 -11.86 19.75 9.01
N GLU A 453 -12.22 18.57 8.48
CA GLU A 453 -12.48 17.38 9.29
C GLU A 453 -11.22 16.93 10.07
N TYR A 454 -10.05 16.87 9.43
CA TYR A 454 -8.80 16.56 10.12
C TYR A 454 -8.50 17.58 11.24
N GLN A 455 -8.72 18.86 10.99
CA GLN A 455 -8.53 19.91 12.01
C GLN A 455 -9.51 19.77 13.15
N GLN A 456 -10.78 19.48 12.88
CA GLN A 456 -11.81 19.26 13.91
C GLN A 456 -11.42 18.13 14.86
N TYR A 457 -10.97 16.99 14.34
CA TYR A 457 -10.57 15.86 15.18
C TYR A 457 -9.21 16.04 15.86
N GLN A 458 -8.37 16.94 15.35
CA GLN A 458 -7.13 17.34 16.04
C GLN A 458 -7.43 18.16 17.29
N ASP A 459 -8.44 19.04 17.22
CA ASP A 459 -8.81 19.97 18.29
C ASP A 459 -9.80 19.36 19.29
N ALA A 460 -10.47 18.25 18.92
CA ALA A 460 -11.42 17.55 19.77
C ALA A 460 -10.78 17.07 21.08
N GLN A 461 -11.46 17.27 22.20
CA GLN A 461 -11.05 16.84 23.53
C GLN A 461 -11.99 15.73 24.05
N ALA A 462 -11.49 14.91 24.98
CA ALA A 462 -12.27 13.81 25.54
C ALA A 462 -13.51 14.26 26.33
N ASP A 463 -13.51 15.50 26.79
CA ASP A 463 -14.58 16.10 27.60
C ASP A 463 -15.67 16.86 26.79
N ASP A 464 -15.50 16.88 25.43
CA ASP A 464 -16.53 17.44 24.55
C ASP A 464 -17.71 16.44 24.42
N ILE A 465 -18.49 16.33 25.51
CA ILE A 465 -19.78 15.62 25.49
C ILE A 465 -20.75 16.53 24.74
N VAL A 466 -21.21 16.07 23.58
CA VAL A 466 -22.37 16.66 22.92
C VAL A 466 -23.56 16.32 23.84
N GLU A 467 -24.02 17.31 24.65
CA GLU A 467 -25.33 17.24 25.28
C GLU A 467 -26.35 17.16 24.14
N TYR A 468 -26.88 15.96 23.89
CA TYR A 468 -28.13 15.85 23.19
C TYR A 468 -29.20 16.39 24.14
N ASP A 469 -29.69 17.58 23.86
CA ASP A 469 -30.95 18.07 24.44
C ASP A 469 -32.05 17.11 24.01
N ASP A 470 -32.36 16.15 24.89
CA ASP A 470 -33.61 15.40 24.83
C ASP A 470 -34.73 16.41 25.22
N GLU A 471 -35.23 17.16 24.25
CA GLU A 471 -36.52 17.81 24.35
C GLU A 471 -37.57 16.70 24.44
N GLU A 472 -37.82 16.21 25.66
CA GLU A 472 -39.05 15.49 25.98
C GLU A 472 -40.21 16.48 25.79
N GLU A 473 -40.90 16.39 24.66
CA GLU A 473 -42.25 16.92 24.53
C GLU A 473 -43.14 16.17 25.53
N VAL A 474 -43.38 16.83 26.65
CA VAL A 474 -44.42 16.43 27.57
C VAL A 474 -45.75 16.83 26.93
N ASP A 475 -46.36 15.91 26.21
CA ASP A 475 -47.76 16.01 25.83
C ASP A 475 -48.64 15.97 27.11
N GLU A 476 -49.08 17.14 27.56
CA GLU A 476 -50.21 17.27 28.52
C GLU A 476 -51.50 16.88 27.81
N CYS A 477 -52.12 15.79 28.27
CA CYS A 477 -53.54 15.50 28.12
C CYS A 477 -54.33 16.06 29.24
#